data_eea57f65703b181e3ca9b20717aed4a8
#
_entry.id   eea57f65703b181e3ca9b20717aed4a8
#
_cell.length_a   1.000
_cell.length_b   1.000
_cell.length_c   1.000
_cell.angle_alpha   90.00
_cell.angle_beta   90.00
_cell.angle_gamma   90.00
#
_symmetry.space_group_name_H-M   'P 1'
#
loop_
_entity.id
_entity.type
_entity.pdbx_description
1 polymer ?
#
loop_
_entity_poly.entity_id
_entity_poly.type
_entity_poly.pdbx_seq_one_letter_code
_entity_poly.pdbx_strand_id
1 'polypeptide(L)'
;MNQWQDAEQFADRALDMYERGRWAEAEVELRKALRIDPDQGDWHFNLGLTLERTGRDAEALSSFEQAFRLLSDATDPQLAAAAACLRLGRFEDAIIWLDSVLRSHSNIEQAWAMLIDAHASAENHDAAETSFYLAQDALPDPSASVLVAMSGSLLSRQLLDRATWCAREALKIDPSVQGGRLRLASALVSSGNGQQASQILLQELREDPGNVQALLLHADVLAESGRTNEACIKLHRVLELEPANVDAHIRAGRFAMEDQRWEEAFIAWGLVRRLYPSHPTASLHLAQTLLAMHRSEAAKPLLKEYLERMNPESNDEEKLLVAELLLSADEPTMASSLLSTLSKEINDDDPKKVICLRLLAVSLFACGKLDEGAAVSRKVLRFDPQCVSSIHNLALASLSNHRYKSALGWVRRGLAIDHLDDDLRRLRSKLFWSQIIRVLQKLIRRSK
;
A
#
# COMPACT_ATOMS: atom_id res chain seq x y z
N MET A 1 14.56 -34.42 46.75
CA MET A 1 13.74 -34.46 45.51
C MET A 1 14.63 -34.02 44.37
N ASN A 2 14.62 -34.72 43.28
CA ASN A 2 15.61 -34.51 42.21
C ASN A 2 15.23 -33.27 41.41
N GLN A 3 16.07 -32.23 41.39
CA GLN A 3 15.83 -30.98 40.61
C GLN A 3 15.42 -31.27 39.15
N TRP A 4 15.90 -32.34 38.58
CA TRP A 4 15.55 -32.81 37.25
C TRP A 4 14.05 -33.22 37.15
N GLN A 5 13.50 -33.94 38.14
CA GLN A 5 12.08 -34.30 38.18
C GLN A 5 11.17 -33.06 38.28
N ASP A 6 11.64 -32.00 38.98
CA ASP A 6 10.92 -30.73 39.04
C ASP A 6 10.93 -30.02 37.66
N ALA A 7 12.04 -30.06 36.92
CA ALA A 7 12.16 -29.50 35.59
C ALA A 7 11.23 -30.19 34.56
N GLU A 8 11.20 -31.53 34.58
CA GLU A 8 10.33 -32.35 33.71
C GLU A 8 8.84 -32.06 34.00
N GLN A 9 8.46 -31.94 35.29
CA GLN A 9 7.08 -31.52 35.64
C GLN A 9 6.71 -30.12 35.15
N PHE A 10 7.66 -29.17 35.07
CA PHE A 10 7.41 -27.87 34.48
C PHE A 10 7.21 -27.99 32.96
N ALA A 11 8.01 -28.81 32.27
CA ALA A 11 7.88 -29.03 30.83
C ALA A 11 6.56 -29.72 30.46
N ASP A 12 6.15 -30.75 31.22
CA ASP A 12 4.87 -31.44 31.02
C ASP A 12 3.67 -30.50 31.20
N ARG A 13 3.70 -29.66 32.25
CA ARG A 13 2.66 -28.65 32.47
C ARG A 13 2.62 -27.61 31.34
N ALA A 14 3.79 -27.23 30.83
CA ALA A 14 3.85 -26.31 29.73
C ALA A 14 3.22 -26.88 28.45
N LEU A 15 3.46 -28.18 28.18
CA LEU A 15 2.85 -28.87 27.05
C LEU A 15 1.30 -28.87 27.16
N ASP A 16 0.77 -29.26 28.36
CA ASP A 16 -0.66 -29.23 28.63
C ASP A 16 -1.27 -27.80 28.47
N MET A 17 -0.53 -26.76 28.90
CA MET A 17 -0.94 -25.37 28.69
C MET A 17 -0.91 -24.95 27.23
N TYR A 18 0.10 -25.37 26.47
CA TYR A 18 0.22 -25.10 25.04
C TYR A 18 -0.96 -25.71 24.26
N GLU A 19 -1.29 -26.98 24.53
CA GLU A 19 -2.42 -27.67 23.90
C GLU A 19 -3.77 -27.00 24.21
N ARG A 20 -3.91 -26.38 25.38
CA ARG A 20 -5.09 -25.59 25.78
C ARG A 20 -5.08 -24.15 25.26
N GLY A 21 -4.08 -23.74 24.47
CA GLY A 21 -3.96 -22.37 23.96
C GLY A 21 -3.54 -21.33 25.00
N ARG A 22 -3.04 -21.76 26.19
CA ARG A 22 -2.57 -20.88 27.26
C ARG A 22 -1.09 -20.56 27.10
N TRP A 23 -0.73 -19.98 25.96
CA TRP A 23 0.66 -19.83 25.51
C TRP A 23 1.53 -19.00 26.45
N ALA A 24 1.00 -17.93 27.05
CA ALA A 24 1.75 -17.10 28.01
C ALA A 24 2.14 -17.90 29.27
N GLU A 25 1.29 -18.79 29.72
CA GLU A 25 1.55 -19.64 30.89
C GLU A 25 2.50 -20.79 30.53
N ALA A 26 2.34 -21.38 29.34
CA ALA A 26 3.27 -22.38 28.80
C ALA A 26 4.71 -21.82 28.73
N GLU A 27 4.88 -20.59 28.26
CA GLU A 27 6.18 -19.90 28.24
C GLU A 27 6.81 -19.82 29.63
N VAL A 28 6.03 -19.42 30.62
CA VAL A 28 6.52 -19.28 32.01
C VAL A 28 7.02 -20.64 32.57
N GLU A 29 6.26 -21.68 32.31
CA GLU A 29 6.66 -23.05 32.78
C GLU A 29 7.89 -23.56 32.02
N LEU A 30 7.98 -23.38 30.69
CA LEU A 30 9.18 -23.77 29.92
C LEU A 30 10.41 -23.00 30.36
N ARG A 31 10.30 -21.71 30.64
CA ARG A 31 11.43 -20.93 31.17
C ARG A 31 11.85 -21.36 32.56
N LYS A 32 10.95 -21.92 33.40
CA LYS A 32 11.30 -22.51 34.68
C LYS A 32 12.05 -23.83 34.47
N ALA A 33 11.59 -24.70 33.59
CA ALA A 33 12.26 -25.95 33.23
C ALA A 33 13.69 -25.68 32.73
N LEU A 34 13.84 -24.75 31.75
CA LEU A 34 15.14 -24.39 31.17
C LEU A 34 16.11 -23.67 32.13
N ARG A 35 15.62 -23.08 33.23
CA ARG A 35 16.49 -22.56 34.29
C ARG A 35 17.15 -23.67 35.11
N ILE A 36 16.48 -24.79 35.22
CA ILE A 36 16.99 -25.96 35.97
C ILE A 36 17.90 -26.78 35.07
N ASP A 37 17.48 -27.01 33.84
CA ASP A 37 18.25 -27.75 32.85
C ASP A 37 18.23 -27.03 31.52
N PRO A 38 19.25 -26.20 31.21
CA PRO A 38 19.32 -25.39 29.99
C PRO A 38 19.72 -26.17 28.74
N ASP A 39 20.18 -27.42 28.88
CA ASP A 39 20.71 -28.21 27.75
C ASP A 39 19.65 -29.13 27.12
N GLN A 40 18.37 -28.91 27.41
CA GLN A 40 17.25 -29.68 26.86
C GLN A 40 16.75 -29.05 25.53
N GLY A 41 17.20 -29.64 24.43
CA GLY A 41 16.88 -29.15 23.08
C GLY A 41 15.36 -29.14 22.78
N ASP A 42 14.63 -30.19 23.21
CA ASP A 42 13.18 -30.29 23.03
C ASP A 42 12.42 -29.15 23.74
N TRP A 43 12.91 -28.76 24.93
CA TRP A 43 12.27 -27.65 25.67
C TRP A 43 12.53 -26.28 25.00
N HIS A 44 13.73 -26.09 24.41
CA HIS A 44 14.00 -24.93 23.59
C HIS A 44 13.10 -24.90 22.33
N PHE A 45 12.91 -26.06 21.69
CA PHE A 45 12.01 -26.17 20.55
C PHE A 45 10.56 -25.81 20.92
N ASN A 46 10.04 -26.41 22.01
CA ASN A 46 8.71 -26.10 22.52
C ASN A 46 8.55 -24.62 22.94
N LEU A 47 9.60 -24.00 23.49
CA LEU A 47 9.62 -22.58 23.80
C LEU A 47 9.53 -21.75 22.51
N GLY A 48 10.27 -22.13 21.47
CA GLY A 48 10.20 -21.51 20.14
C GLY A 48 8.79 -21.56 19.56
N LEU A 49 8.15 -22.73 19.57
CA LEU A 49 6.76 -22.91 19.12
C LEU A 49 5.78 -22.04 19.94
N THR A 50 5.98 -21.95 21.25
CA THR A 50 5.13 -21.14 22.13
C THR A 50 5.27 -19.63 21.83
N LEU A 51 6.50 -19.18 21.59
CA LEU A 51 6.80 -17.80 21.23
C LEU A 51 6.25 -17.43 19.84
N GLU A 52 6.32 -18.36 18.89
CA GLU A 52 5.71 -18.22 17.58
C GLU A 52 4.20 -17.97 17.68
N ARG A 53 3.47 -18.73 18.52
CA ARG A 53 2.03 -18.53 18.75
C ARG A 53 1.68 -17.18 19.34
N THR A 54 2.63 -16.52 20.00
CA THR A 54 2.47 -15.16 20.55
C THR A 54 2.99 -14.04 19.62
N GLY A 55 3.43 -14.39 18.40
CA GLY A 55 3.94 -13.45 17.41
C GLY A 55 5.33 -12.89 17.72
N ARG A 56 6.10 -13.55 18.59
CA ARG A 56 7.46 -13.15 18.99
C ARG A 56 8.52 -13.90 18.18
N ASP A 57 8.45 -13.76 16.85
CA ASP A 57 9.25 -14.54 15.90
C ASP A 57 10.76 -14.42 16.10
N ALA A 58 11.28 -13.26 16.51
CA ALA A 58 12.71 -13.08 16.75
C ALA A 58 13.22 -13.91 17.96
N GLU A 59 12.41 -14.00 19.03
CA GLU A 59 12.75 -14.81 20.18
C GLU A 59 12.52 -16.30 19.89
N ALA A 60 11.49 -16.63 19.10
CA ALA A 60 11.25 -17.98 18.61
C ALA A 60 12.44 -18.50 17.80
N LEU A 61 12.96 -17.70 16.87
CA LEU A 61 14.14 -18.03 16.09
C LEU A 61 15.34 -18.36 17.00
N SER A 62 15.62 -17.51 18.00
CA SER A 62 16.70 -17.78 18.95
C SER A 62 16.52 -19.10 19.70
N SER A 63 15.28 -19.43 20.05
CA SER A 63 14.96 -20.71 20.74
C SER A 63 15.13 -21.90 19.79
N PHE A 64 14.74 -21.80 18.53
CA PHE A 64 14.95 -22.83 17.51
C PHE A 64 16.45 -23.05 17.20
N GLU A 65 17.24 -21.97 17.15
CA GLU A 65 18.70 -22.06 17.00
C GLU A 65 19.36 -22.80 18.17
N GLN A 66 18.91 -22.57 19.41
CA GLN A 66 19.40 -23.32 20.58
C GLN A 66 18.96 -24.78 20.50
N ALA A 67 17.71 -25.05 20.15
CA ALA A 67 17.23 -26.41 19.95
C ALA A 67 18.08 -27.18 18.92
N PHE A 68 18.36 -26.57 17.78
CA PHE A 68 19.20 -27.16 16.73
C PHE A 68 20.63 -27.46 17.21
N ARG A 69 21.24 -26.59 18.03
CA ARG A 69 22.58 -26.83 18.57
C ARG A 69 22.63 -28.02 19.53
N LEU A 70 21.53 -28.27 20.25
CA LEU A 70 21.44 -29.34 21.26
C LEU A 70 20.93 -30.66 20.69
N LEU A 71 20.07 -30.59 19.67
CA LEU A 71 19.50 -31.76 19.00
C LEU A 71 20.26 -31.99 17.69
N SER A 72 21.30 -32.84 17.77
CA SER A 72 22.09 -33.20 16.60
C SER A 72 21.20 -33.84 15.53
N ASP A 73 21.24 -33.29 14.29
CA ASP A 73 20.54 -33.78 13.09
C ASP A 73 19.01 -33.69 13.11
N ALA A 74 18.38 -32.91 14.03
CA ALA A 74 16.94 -32.70 14.02
C ALA A 74 16.52 -31.71 12.92
N THR A 75 15.65 -32.15 12.00
CA THR A 75 15.15 -31.32 10.92
C THR A 75 14.07 -30.32 11.36
N ASP A 76 13.26 -30.68 12.37
CA ASP A 76 12.15 -29.84 12.82
C ASP A 76 12.59 -28.47 13.35
N PRO A 77 13.63 -28.35 14.20
CA PRO A 77 14.13 -27.02 14.59
C PRO A 77 14.69 -26.20 13.43
N GLN A 78 15.28 -26.82 12.41
CA GLN A 78 15.78 -26.13 11.23
C GLN A 78 14.64 -25.59 10.37
N LEU A 79 13.59 -26.38 10.13
CA LEU A 79 12.39 -25.96 9.41
C LEU A 79 11.65 -24.83 10.15
N ALA A 80 11.53 -24.94 11.47
CA ALA A 80 10.92 -23.91 12.30
C ALA A 80 11.75 -22.62 12.32
N ALA A 81 13.09 -22.72 12.36
CA ALA A 81 13.98 -21.57 12.24
C ALA A 81 13.83 -20.87 10.85
N ALA A 82 13.78 -21.67 9.78
CA ALA A 82 13.53 -21.15 8.43
C ALA A 82 12.18 -20.44 8.33
N ALA A 83 11.11 -21.03 8.89
CA ALA A 83 9.79 -20.41 8.93
C ALA A 83 9.79 -19.09 9.70
N ALA A 84 10.48 -19.03 10.85
CA ALA A 84 10.64 -17.79 11.61
C ALA A 84 11.43 -16.74 10.83
N CYS A 85 12.50 -17.12 10.12
CA CYS A 85 13.26 -16.24 9.24
C CYS A 85 12.38 -15.66 8.11
N LEU A 86 11.52 -16.47 7.48
CA LEU A 86 10.58 -16.03 6.46
C LEU A 86 9.62 -14.95 7.00
N ARG A 87 9.04 -15.18 8.19
CA ARG A 87 8.14 -14.20 8.83
C ARG A 87 8.85 -12.89 9.23
N LEU A 88 10.13 -12.97 9.56
CA LEU A 88 10.97 -11.82 9.88
C LEU A 88 11.52 -11.08 8.64
N GLY A 89 11.23 -11.57 7.43
CA GLY A 89 11.78 -11.02 6.19
C GLY A 89 13.29 -11.29 5.99
N ARG A 90 13.87 -12.24 6.74
CA ARG A 90 15.28 -12.66 6.66
C ARG A 90 15.43 -13.81 5.67
N PHE A 91 15.17 -13.50 4.39
CA PHE A 91 15.03 -14.53 3.35
C PHE A 91 16.33 -15.30 3.09
N GLU A 92 17.48 -14.64 3.11
CA GLU A 92 18.78 -15.25 2.91
C GLU A 92 19.10 -16.26 4.02
N ASP A 93 18.77 -15.93 5.28
CA ASP A 93 18.96 -16.84 6.40
C ASP A 93 18.03 -18.05 6.29
N ALA A 94 16.79 -17.84 5.86
CA ALA A 94 15.84 -18.93 5.60
C ALA A 94 16.39 -19.90 4.54
N ILE A 95 16.94 -19.39 3.45
CA ILE A 95 17.58 -20.20 2.38
C ILE A 95 18.71 -21.04 2.94
N ILE A 96 19.58 -20.47 3.79
CA ILE A 96 20.70 -21.22 4.40
C ILE A 96 20.19 -22.40 5.24
N TRP A 97 19.16 -22.18 6.05
CA TRP A 97 18.55 -23.23 6.85
C TRP A 97 17.94 -24.34 5.97
N LEU A 98 17.16 -23.96 4.94
CA LEU A 98 16.48 -24.89 4.04
C LEU A 98 17.46 -25.70 3.19
N ASP A 99 18.51 -25.07 2.68
CA ASP A 99 19.59 -25.75 1.97
C ASP A 99 20.29 -26.78 2.86
N SER A 100 20.48 -26.46 4.15
CA SER A 100 21.05 -27.40 5.11
C SER A 100 20.15 -28.63 5.29
N VAL A 101 18.84 -28.43 5.44
CA VAL A 101 17.86 -29.52 5.53
C VAL A 101 17.88 -30.39 4.28
N LEU A 102 17.80 -29.76 3.09
CA LEU A 102 17.68 -30.47 1.82
C LEU A 102 18.95 -31.23 1.40
N ARG A 103 20.13 -30.81 1.85
CA ARG A 103 21.38 -31.58 1.70
C ARG A 103 21.34 -32.90 2.47
N SER A 104 20.73 -32.92 3.64
CA SER A 104 20.63 -34.11 4.47
C SER A 104 19.40 -34.96 4.10
N HIS A 105 18.28 -34.30 3.77
CA HIS A 105 16.98 -34.93 3.56
C HIS A 105 16.28 -34.28 2.35
N SER A 106 16.66 -34.68 1.14
CA SER A 106 16.11 -34.11 -0.12
C SER A 106 14.64 -34.47 -0.39
N ASN A 107 14.06 -35.37 0.38
CA ASN A 107 12.67 -35.81 0.21
C ASN A 107 11.66 -35.05 1.07
N ILE A 108 12.06 -33.94 1.74
CA ILE A 108 11.16 -33.15 2.56
C ILE A 108 10.44 -32.12 1.69
N GLU A 109 9.20 -32.40 1.35
CA GLU A 109 8.32 -31.58 0.53
C GLU A 109 8.17 -30.14 1.06
N GLN A 110 7.94 -30.01 2.37
CA GLN A 110 7.80 -28.72 3.04
C GLN A 110 9.05 -27.83 2.87
N ALA A 111 10.26 -28.42 2.95
CA ALA A 111 11.49 -27.68 2.80
C ALA A 111 11.62 -27.09 1.39
N TRP A 112 11.26 -27.85 0.36
CA TRP A 112 11.24 -27.37 -1.02
C TRP A 112 10.24 -26.23 -1.23
N ALA A 113 9.01 -26.39 -0.73
CA ALA A 113 7.99 -25.34 -0.82
C ALA A 113 8.46 -24.04 -0.15
N MET A 114 9.01 -24.13 1.08
CA MET A 114 9.55 -22.99 1.80
C MET A 114 10.77 -22.36 1.09
N LEU A 115 11.63 -23.17 0.45
CA LEU A 115 12.78 -22.66 -0.31
C LEU A 115 12.34 -21.86 -1.54
N ILE A 116 11.32 -22.34 -2.25
CA ILE A 116 10.73 -21.60 -3.38
C ILE A 116 10.13 -20.28 -2.90
N ASP A 117 9.37 -20.27 -1.80
CA ASP A 117 8.80 -19.05 -1.22
C ASP A 117 9.89 -18.09 -0.71
N ALA A 118 10.98 -18.59 -0.13
CA ALA A 118 12.13 -17.79 0.31
C ALA A 118 12.81 -17.09 -0.88
N HIS A 119 13.12 -17.83 -1.94
CA HIS A 119 13.70 -17.26 -3.15
C HIS A 119 12.77 -16.27 -3.84
N ALA A 120 11.47 -16.56 -3.92
CA ALA A 120 10.48 -15.65 -4.49
C ALA A 120 10.36 -14.34 -3.70
N SER A 121 10.40 -14.43 -2.37
CA SER A 121 10.34 -13.26 -1.46
C SER A 121 11.63 -12.44 -1.48
N ALA A 122 12.78 -13.07 -1.78
CA ALA A 122 14.06 -12.39 -2.04
C ALA A 122 14.16 -11.83 -3.47
N GLU A 123 13.08 -11.85 -4.25
CA GLU A 123 13.03 -11.47 -5.68
C GLU A 123 13.97 -12.29 -6.59
N ASN A 124 14.50 -13.41 -6.10
CA ASN A 124 15.37 -14.32 -6.85
C ASN A 124 14.54 -15.41 -7.55
N HIS A 125 13.77 -14.98 -8.54
CA HIS A 125 12.78 -15.83 -9.20
C HIS A 125 13.40 -16.98 -10.00
N ASP A 126 14.60 -16.80 -10.54
CA ASP A 126 15.29 -17.85 -11.30
C ASP A 126 15.74 -18.98 -10.38
N ALA A 127 16.20 -18.66 -9.16
CA ALA A 127 16.50 -19.66 -8.13
C ALA A 127 15.24 -20.38 -7.63
N ALA A 128 14.11 -19.65 -7.50
CA ALA A 128 12.82 -20.27 -7.17
C ALA A 128 12.40 -21.29 -8.23
N GLU A 129 12.51 -20.95 -9.53
CA GLU A 129 12.19 -21.85 -10.64
C GLU A 129 13.16 -23.05 -10.69
N THR A 130 14.46 -22.83 -10.40
CA THR A 130 15.45 -23.90 -10.30
C THR A 130 15.10 -24.85 -9.15
N SER A 131 14.77 -24.32 -7.97
CA SER A 131 14.36 -25.12 -6.80
C SER A 131 13.11 -25.93 -7.08
N PHE A 132 12.17 -25.40 -7.86
CA PHE A 132 10.98 -26.11 -8.28
C PHE A 132 11.32 -27.35 -9.13
N TYR A 133 12.20 -27.23 -10.13
CA TYR A 133 12.61 -28.39 -10.91
C TYR A 133 13.42 -29.40 -10.12
N LEU A 134 14.30 -28.93 -9.23
CA LEU A 134 15.04 -29.84 -8.33
C LEU A 134 14.10 -30.59 -7.39
N ALA A 135 13.04 -29.95 -6.90
CA ALA A 135 12.03 -30.60 -6.09
C ALA A 135 11.30 -31.73 -6.87
N GLN A 136 10.99 -31.49 -8.15
CA GLN A 136 10.36 -32.50 -9.01
C GLN A 136 11.25 -33.75 -9.22
N ASP A 137 12.56 -33.55 -9.28
CA ASP A 137 13.52 -34.66 -9.43
C ASP A 137 13.77 -35.40 -8.10
N ALA A 138 13.72 -34.68 -6.98
CA ALA A 138 14.00 -35.21 -5.65
C ALA A 138 12.80 -35.92 -4.98
N LEU A 139 11.58 -35.50 -5.31
CA LEU A 139 10.35 -36.05 -4.73
C LEU A 139 9.81 -37.19 -5.60
N PRO A 140 9.32 -38.30 -4.99
CA PRO A 140 8.82 -39.45 -5.72
C PRO A 140 7.52 -39.17 -6.48
N ASP A 141 6.70 -38.26 -5.96
CA ASP A 141 5.40 -37.87 -6.52
C ASP A 141 5.30 -36.34 -6.62
N PRO A 142 4.48 -35.81 -7.55
CA PRO A 142 4.22 -34.38 -7.64
C PRO A 142 3.64 -33.82 -6.33
N SER A 143 4.26 -32.76 -5.82
CA SER A 143 3.89 -32.14 -4.55
C SER A 143 2.91 -30.98 -4.73
N ALA A 144 1.78 -31.04 -4.03
CA ALA A 144 0.80 -29.94 -4.02
C ALA A 144 1.38 -28.66 -3.38
N SER A 145 2.13 -28.79 -2.28
CA SER A 145 2.72 -27.63 -1.58
C SER A 145 3.78 -26.94 -2.41
N VAL A 146 4.62 -27.69 -3.14
CA VAL A 146 5.63 -27.16 -4.08
C VAL A 146 4.95 -26.40 -5.22
N LEU A 147 3.84 -26.91 -5.77
CA LEU A 147 3.07 -26.23 -6.81
C LEU A 147 2.41 -24.93 -6.27
N VAL A 148 1.92 -24.92 -5.04
CA VAL A 148 1.36 -23.71 -4.38
C VAL A 148 2.44 -22.65 -4.23
N ALA A 149 3.63 -23.01 -3.75
CA ALA A 149 4.76 -22.08 -3.61
C ALA A 149 5.19 -21.52 -4.98
N MET A 150 5.31 -22.40 -6.01
CA MET A 150 5.64 -21.97 -7.36
C MET A 150 4.58 -21.03 -7.95
N SER A 151 3.29 -21.29 -7.70
CA SER A 151 2.21 -20.37 -8.08
C SER A 151 2.40 -18.97 -7.49
N GLY A 152 2.87 -18.88 -6.24
CA GLY A 152 3.20 -17.61 -5.59
C GLY A 152 4.32 -16.86 -6.30
N SER A 153 5.42 -17.53 -6.60
CA SER A 153 6.56 -16.97 -7.37
C SER A 153 6.16 -16.51 -8.77
N LEU A 154 5.30 -17.25 -9.45
CA LEU A 154 4.80 -16.88 -10.78
C LEU A 154 3.85 -15.67 -10.73
N LEU A 155 3.06 -15.54 -9.67
CA LEU A 155 2.19 -14.37 -9.45
C LEU A 155 2.99 -13.08 -9.29
N SER A 156 4.06 -13.08 -8.53
CA SER A 156 4.93 -11.89 -8.37
C SER A 156 5.57 -11.45 -9.69
N ARG A 157 5.80 -12.39 -10.61
CA ARG A 157 6.28 -12.13 -11.98
C ARG A 157 5.19 -11.78 -12.99
N GLN A 158 3.92 -11.70 -12.59
CA GLN A 158 2.77 -11.49 -13.46
C GLN A 158 2.58 -12.58 -14.54
N LEU A 159 3.10 -13.79 -14.31
CA LEU A 159 2.94 -14.94 -15.20
C LEU A 159 1.65 -15.69 -14.87
N LEU A 160 0.52 -15.01 -15.07
CA LEU A 160 -0.79 -15.37 -14.53
C LEU A 160 -1.31 -16.72 -14.99
N ASP A 161 -1.11 -17.08 -16.27
CA ASP A 161 -1.56 -18.37 -16.83
C ASP A 161 -0.84 -19.54 -16.16
N ARG A 162 0.50 -19.44 -16.01
CA ARG A 162 1.29 -20.47 -15.36
C ARG A 162 0.96 -20.55 -13.87
N ALA A 163 0.79 -19.41 -13.19
CA ALA A 163 0.38 -19.37 -11.79
C ALA A 163 -0.97 -20.05 -11.55
N THR A 164 -1.96 -19.74 -12.39
CA THR A 164 -3.29 -20.36 -12.35
C THR A 164 -3.22 -21.87 -12.59
N TRP A 165 -2.38 -22.31 -13.52
CA TRP A 165 -2.19 -23.72 -13.81
C TRP A 165 -1.57 -24.44 -12.59
N CYS A 166 -0.49 -23.92 -12.02
CA CYS A 166 0.14 -24.52 -10.84
C CYS A 166 -0.84 -24.65 -9.66
N ALA A 167 -1.59 -23.57 -9.36
CA ALA A 167 -2.55 -23.61 -8.27
C ALA A 167 -3.70 -24.62 -8.52
N ARG A 168 -4.17 -24.77 -9.77
CA ARG A 168 -5.18 -25.78 -10.14
C ARG A 168 -4.65 -27.20 -10.04
N GLU A 169 -3.42 -27.46 -10.50
CA GLU A 169 -2.79 -28.77 -10.37
C GLU A 169 -2.58 -29.14 -8.91
N ALA A 170 -2.12 -28.20 -8.09
CA ALA A 170 -1.99 -28.41 -6.65
C ALA A 170 -3.30 -28.87 -6.01
N LEU A 171 -4.43 -28.20 -6.32
CA LEU A 171 -5.76 -28.54 -5.81
C LEU A 171 -6.34 -29.85 -6.38
N LYS A 172 -5.83 -30.34 -7.52
CA LYS A 172 -6.18 -31.65 -8.03
C LYS A 172 -5.46 -32.78 -7.28
N ILE A 173 -4.19 -32.53 -6.88
CA ILE A 173 -3.38 -33.48 -6.11
C ILE A 173 -3.91 -33.55 -4.69
N ASP A 174 -4.04 -32.39 -4.04
CA ASP A 174 -4.59 -32.25 -2.69
C ASP A 174 -5.59 -31.08 -2.63
N PRO A 175 -6.92 -31.38 -2.61
CA PRO A 175 -7.94 -30.33 -2.49
C PRO A 175 -7.89 -29.52 -1.18
N SER A 176 -7.19 -30.05 -0.17
CA SER A 176 -7.03 -29.43 1.15
C SER A 176 -5.66 -28.75 1.35
N VAL A 177 -4.81 -28.71 0.31
CA VAL A 177 -3.48 -28.10 0.42
C VAL A 177 -3.56 -26.67 0.91
N GLN A 178 -2.78 -26.37 1.95
CA GLN A 178 -2.78 -25.07 2.60
C GLN A 178 -2.42 -23.96 1.61
N GLY A 179 -3.24 -22.90 1.57
CA GLY A 179 -3.04 -21.77 0.69
C GLY A 179 -3.36 -22.00 -0.79
N GLY A 180 -3.68 -23.24 -1.23
CA GLY A 180 -3.95 -23.55 -2.64
C GLY A 180 -5.10 -22.75 -3.23
N ARG A 181 -6.23 -22.67 -2.53
CA ARG A 181 -7.40 -21.87 -2.97
C ARG A 181 -7.10 -20.36 -2.95
N LEU A 182 -6.34 -19.89 -1.97
CA LEU A 182 -5.93 -18.49 -1.93
C LEU A 182 -5.02 -18.12 -3.11
N ARG A 183 -4.04 -18.96 -3.44
CA ARG A 183 -3.18 -18.75 -4.61
C ARG A 183 -3.98 -18.77 -5.92
N LEU A 184 -4.90 -19.74 -6.06
CA LEU A 184 -5.78 -19.79 -7.23
C LEU A 184 -6.67 -18.54 -7.32
N ALA A 185 -7.28 -18.14 -6.23
CA ALA A 185 -8.10 -16.91 -6.19
C ALA A 185 -7.27 -15.66 -6.54
N SER A 186 -6.08 -15.52 -5.98
CA SER A 186 -5.17 -14.39 -6.30
C SER A 186 -4.80 -14.37 -7.79
N ALA A 187 -4.50 -15.52 -8.38
CA ALA A 187 -4.19 -15.63 -9.82
C ALA A 187 -5.39 -15.27 -10.69
N LEU A 188 -6.60 -15.70 -10.30
CA LEU A 188 -7.83 -15.37 -11.00
C LEU A 188 -8.19 -13.87 -10.90
N VAL A 189 -7.98 -13.25 -9.74
CA VAL A 189 -8.17 -11.80 -9.57
C VAL A 189 -7.22 -11.04 -10.49
N SER A 190 -5.93 -11.35 -10.44
CA SER A 190 -4.93 -10.70 -11.30
C SER A 190 -5.21 -10.90 -12.81
N SER A 191 -5.88 -12.00 -13.18
CA SER A 191 -6.30 -12.29 -14.57
C SER A 191 -7.64 -11.62 -14.94
N GLY A 192 -8.26 -10.82 -14.06
CA GLY A 192 -9.55 -10.19 -14.28
C GLY A 192 -10.76 -11.13 -14.15
N ASN A 193 -10.56 -12.35 -13.63
CA ASN A 193 -11.60 -13.36 -13.46
C ASN A 193 -12.23 -13.32 -12.05
N GLY A 194 -12.61 -12.12 -11.57
CA GLY A 194 -13.12 -11.89 -10.23
C GLY A 194 -14.30 -12.75 -9.82
N GLN A 195 -15.20 -13.09 -10.75
CA GLN A 195 -16.35 -13.95 -10.46
C GLN A 195 -15.94 -15.38 -10.08
N GLN A 196 -14.96 -15.96 -10.77
CA GLN A 196 -14.43 -17.29 -10.42
C GLN A 196 -13.64 -17.23 -9.10
N ALA A 197 -12.84 -16.18 -8.92
CA ALA A 197 -12.13 -15.95 -7.66
C ALA A 197 -13.08 -15.88 -6.46
N SER A 198 -14.20 -15.15 -6.59
CA SER A 198 -15.21 -15.06 -5.54
C SER A 198 -15.80 -16.42 -5.16
N GLN A 199 -16.03 -17.30 -6.14
CA GLN A 199 -16.53 -18.67 -5.86
C GLN A 199 -15.52 -19.51 -5.07
N ILE A 200 -14.24 -19.45 -5.45
CA ILE A 200 -13.16 -20.15 -4.74
C ILE A 200 -13.00 -19.62 -3.31
N LEU A 201 -13.02 -18.30 -3.15
CA LEU A 201 -12.93 -17.67 -1.82
C LEU A 201 -14.11 -18.01 -0.92
N LEU A 202 -15.32 -18.12 -1.48
CA LEU A 202 -16.48 -18.58 -0.73
C LEU A 202 -16.36 -20.06 -0.30
N GLN A 203 -15.69 -20.91 -1.09
CA GLN A 203 -15.40 -22.29 -0.67
C GLN A 203 -14.40 -22.29 0.50
N GLU A 204 -13.31 -21.51 0.41
CA GLU A 204 -12.34 -21.36 1.47
C GLU A 204 -12.99 -20.86 2.78
N LEU A 205 -13.82 -19.83 2.70
CA LEU A 205 -14.52 -19.26 3.84
C LEU A 205 -15.64 -20.12 4.43
N ARG A 206 -16.07 -21.19 3.74
CA ARG A 206 -16.96 -22.22 4.32
C ARG A 206 -16.19 -23.20 5.20
N GLU A 207 -14.96 -23.51 4.83
CA GLU A 207 -14.08 -24.41 5.60
C GLU A 207 -13.42 -23.66 6.76
N ASP A 208 -12.90 -22.45 6.50
CA ASP A 208 -12.34 -21.55 7.50
C ASP A 208 -12.96 -20.14 7.43
N PRO A 209 -14.05 -19.90 8.19
CA PRO A 209 -14.72 -18.59 8.25
C PRO A 209 -13.85 -17.48 8.88
N GLY A 210 -12.73 -17.85 9.51
CA GLY A 210 -11.80 -16.96 10.15
C GLY A 210 -10.57 -16.62 9.30
N ASN A 211 -10.46 -17.15 8.07
CA ASN A 211 -9.33 -16.90 7.20
C ASN A 211 -9.27 -15.42 6.77
N VAL A 212 -8.43 -14.66 7.48
CA VAL A 212 -8.29 -13.20 7.27
C VAL A 212 -7.85 -12.88 5.84
N GLN A 213 -6.93 -13.66 5.27
CA GLN A 213 -6.44 -13.42 3.91
C GLN A 213 -7.55 -13.63 2.87
N ALA A 214 -8.36 -14.68 3.04
CA ALA A 214 -9.51 -14.94 2.17
C ALA A 214 -10.57 -13.85 2.29
N LEU A 215 -10.83 -13.34 3.51
CA LEU A 215 -11.77 -12.24 3.75
C LEU A 215 -11.29 -10.94 3.07
N LEU A 216 -10.02 -10.60 3.21
CA LEU A 216 -9.42 -9.39 2.60
C LEU A 216 -9.47 -9.47 1.07
N LEU A 217 -9.04 -10.61 0.49
CA LEU A 217 -9.06 -10.78 -0.96
C LEU A 217 -10.50 -10.79 -1.50
N HIS A 218 -11.46 -11.40 -0.78
CA HIS A 218 -12.86 -11.38 -1.18
C HIS A 218 -13.46 -9.97 -1.11
N ALA A 219 -13.05 -9.16 -0.13
CA ALA A 219 -13.46 -7.76 -0.06
C ALA A 219 -12.96 -6.95 -1.26
N ASP A 220 -11.71 -7.16 -1.70
CA ASP A 220 -11.18 -6.51 -2.90
C ASP A 220 -11.98 -6.91 -4.15
N VAL A 221 -12.25 -8.20 -4.35
CA VAL A 221 -13.06 -8.71 -5.50
C VAL A 221 -14.49 -8.14 -5.51
N LEU A 222 -15.10 -8.04 -4.34
CA LEU A 222 -16.45 -7.46 -4.20
C LEU A 222 -16.47 -5.97 -4.54
N ALA A 223 -15.46 -5.22 -4.07
CA ALA A 223 -15.33 -3.79 -4.35
C ALA A 223 -15.12 -3.52 -5.84
N GLU A 224 -14.23 -4.27 -6.51
CA GLU A 224 -14.02 -4.19 -7.96
C GLU A 224 -15.29 -4.49 -8.77
N SER A 225 -16.17 -5.34 -8.22
CA SER A 225 -17.47 -5.64 -8.81
C SER A 225 -18.56 -4.60 -8.48
N GLY A 226 -18.22 -3.49 -7.82
CA GLY A 226 -19.16 -2.45 -7.37
C GLY A 226 -20.02 -2.84 -6.16
N ARG A 227 -19.71 -3.96 -5.49
CA ARG A 227 -20.45 -4.47 -4.32
C ARG A 227 -19.80 -4.01 -3.02
N THR A 228 -19.54 -2.71 -2.90
CA THR A 228 -18.76 -2.11 -1.80
C THR A 228 -19.36 -2.39 -0.41
N ASN A 229 -20.70 -2.41 -0.29
CA ASN A 229 -21.35 -2.73 0.98
C ASN A 229 -21.00 -4.15 1.47
N GLU A 230 -20.98 -5.13 0.57
CA GLU A 230 -20.63 -6.51 0.92
C GLU A 230 -19.11 -6.64 1.21
N ALA A 231 -18.28 -5.88 0.51
CA ALA A 231 -16.87 -5.77 0.81
C ALA A 231 -16.64 -5.24 2.23
N CYS A 232 -17.35 -4.18 2.63
CA CYS A 232 -17.29 -3.64 3.99
C CYS A 232 -17.69 -4.67 5.07
N ILE A 233 -18.69 -5.54 4.81
CA ILE A 233 -19.06 -6.63 5.73
C ILE A 233 -17.88 -7.60 5.94
N LYS A 234 -17.12 -7.92 4.85
CA LYS A 234 -15.94 -8.79 4.97
C LYS A 234 -14.83 -8.11 5.79
N LEU A 235 -14.58 -6.83 5.53
CA LEU A 235 -13.60 -6.05 6.30
C LEU A 235 -14.00 -5.93 7.77
N HIS A 236 -15.28 -5.74 8.06
CA HIS A 236 -15.77 -5.73 9.44
C HIS A 236 -15.47 -7.05 10.15
N ARG A 237 -15.69 -8.18 9.45
CA ARG A 237 -15.34 -9.50 10.00
C ARG A 237 -13.84 -9.66 10.27
N VAL A 238 -12.98 -9.12 9.39
CA VAL A 238 -11.53 -9.08 9.67
C VAL A 238 -11.23 -8.29 10.93
N LEU A 239 -11.84 -7.11 11.09
CA LEU A 239 -11.61 -6.23 12.25
C LEU A 239 -12.23 -6.76 13.55
N GLU A 240 -13.23 -7.65 13.50
CA GLU A 240 -13.70 -8.41 14.65
C GLU A 240 -12.66 -9.44 15.13
N LEU A 241 -11.95 -10.09 14.19
CA LEU A 241 -10.93 -11.07 14.48
C LEU A 241 -9.61 -10.41 14.89
N GLU A 242 -9.22 -9.38 14.15
CA GLU A 242 -7.97 -8.65 14.30
C GLU A 242 -8.23 -7.13 14.29
N PRO A 243 -8.57 -6.51 15.43
CA PRO A 243 -8.90 -5.08 15.49
C PRO A 243 -7.78 -4.13 15.04
N ALA A 244 -6.53 -4.58 15.09
CA ALA A 244 -5.35 -3.83 14.69
C ALA A 244 -4.85 -4.19 13.28
N ASN A 245 -5.63 -4.92 12.47
CA ASN A 245 -5.25 -5.28 11.12
C ASN A 245 -5.16 -4.03 10.23
N VAL A 246 -3.93 -3.63 9.91
CA VAL A 246 -3.64 -2.42 9.13
C VAL A 246 -4.19 -2.53 7.72
N ASP A 247 -4.08 -3.69 7.09
CA ASP A 247 -4.56 -3.94 5.73
C ASP A 247 -6.08 -3.79 5.61
N ALA A 248 -6.83 -4.22 6.62
CA ALA A 248 -8.27 -4.03 6.68
C ALA A 248 -8.64 -2.55 6.81
N HIS A 249 -7.94 -1.78 7.65
CA HIS A 249 -8.15 -0.34 7.79
C HIS A 249 -7.78 0.44 6.52
N ILE A 250 -6.71 0.06 5.81
CA ILE A 250 -6.34 0.66 4.51
C ILE A 250 -7.47 0.46 3.49
N ARG A 251 -7.97 -0.77 3.35
CA ARG A 251 -9.09 -1.07 2.42
C ARG A 251 -10.36 -0.35 2.81
N ALA A 252 -10.71 -0.34 4.09
CA ALA A 252 -11.87 0.40 4.60
C ALA A 252 -11.77 1.90 4.29
N GLY A 253 -10.60 2.50 4.49
CA GLY A 253 -10.34 3.90 4.15
C GLY A 253 -10.46 4.17 2.65
N ARG A 254 -9.90 3.30 1.81
CA ARG A 254 -9.98 3.41 0.35
C ARG A 254 -11.43 3.30 -0.13
N PHE A 255 -12.17 2.27 0.28
CA PHE A 255 -13.57 2.08 -0.11
C PHE A 255 -14.47 3.23 0.37
N ALA A 256 -14.24 3.73 1.57
CA ALA A 256 -14.96 4.88 2.09
C ALA A 256 -14.69 6.16 1.28
N MET A 257 -13.44 6.38 0.81
CA MET A 257 -13.10 7.51 -0.06
C MET A 257 -13.77 7.38 -1.44
N GLU A 258 -13.78 6.20 -2.04
CA GLU A 258 -14.43 5.92 -3.33
C GLU A 258 -15.94 6.17 -3.26
N ASP A 259 -16.58 5.79 -2.15
CA ASP A 259 -18.00 6.00 -1.87
C ASP A 259 -18.32 7.41 -1.29
N GLN A 260 -17.31 8.28 -1.15
CA GLN A 260 -17.44 9.63 -0.57
C GLN A 260 -17.94 9.64 0.89
N ARG A 261 -17.73 8.55 1.63
CA ARG A 261 -18.05 8.43 3.07
C ARG A 261 -16.88 8.97 3.90
N TRP A 262 -16.72 10.31 3.86
CA TRP A 262 -15.52 11.00 4.35
C TRP A 262 -15.23 10.80 5.84
N GLU A 263 -16.27 10.73 6.70
CA GLU A 263 -16.10 10.48 8.14
C GLU A 263 -15.54 9.10 8.42
N GLU A 264 -16.01 8.08 7.70
CA GLU A 264 -15.49 6.70 7.82
C GLU A 264 -14.05 6.62 7.30
N ALA A 265 -13.76 7.26 6.16
CA ALA A 265 -12.42 7.35 5.62
C ALA A 265 -11.45 8.04 6.60
N PHE A 266 -11.90 9.13 7.25
CA PHE A 266 -11.10 9.83 8.26
C PHE A 266 -10.75 8.94 9.45
N ILE A 267 -11.70 8.14 9.95
CA ILE A 267 -11.47 7.21 11.06
C ILE A 267 -10.48 6.13 10.62
N ALA A 268 -10.70 5.50 9.47
CA ALA A 268 -9.88 4.40 8.97
C ALA A 268 -8.42 4.85 8.73
N TRP A 269 -8.19 5.93 8.00
CA TRP A 269 -6.85 6.46 7.75
C TRP A 269 -6.17 7.00 9.02
N GLY A 270 -6.96 7.54 9.95
CA GLY A 270 -6.47 7.94 11.28
C GLY A 270 -5.95 6.74 12.09
N LEU A 271 -6.63 5.59 12.00
CA LEU A 271 -6.18 4.32 12.61
C LEU A 271 -4.93 3.78 11.92
N VAL A 272 -4.88 3.76 10.58
CA VAL A 272 -3.68 3.35 9.83
C VAL A 272 -2.47 4.16 10.29
N ARG A 273 -2.59 5.49 10.35
CA ARG A 273 -1.49 6.36 10.80
C ARG A 273 -1.04 6.09 12.24
N ARG A 274 -1.96 5.70 13.12
CA ARG A 274 -1.66 5.38 14.52
C ARG A 274 -1.02 4.00 14.67
N LEU A 275 -1.50 2.99 13.93
CA LEU A 275 -1.00 1.63 13.98
C LEU A 275 0.32 1.47 13.22
N TYR A 276 0.47 2.19 12.12
CA TYR A 276 1.64 2.17 11.26
C TYR A 276 2.09 3.60 10.90
N PRO A 277 2.80 4.31 11.82
CA PRO A 277 3.18 5.71 11.62
C PRO A 277 4.09 5.98 10.42
N SER A 278 4.82 4.96 9.96
CA SER A 278 5.70 5.04 8.78
C SER A 278 5.00 4.64 7.47
N HIS A 279 3.67 4.39 7.48
CA HIS A 279 2.95 4.08 6.26
C HIS A 279 3.10 5.21 5.23
N PRO A 280 3.54 4.90 3.99
CA PRO A 280 3.97 5.92 3.03
C PRO A 280 2.87 6.93 2.67
N THR A 281 1.63 6.50 2.50
CA THR A 281 0.54 7.34 1.98
C THR A 281 -0.54 7.68 3.00
N ALA A 282 -0.48 7.21 4.25
CA ALA A 282 -1.54 7.42 5.23
C ALA A 282 -1.81 8.91 5.50
N SER A 283 -0.75 9.72 5.67
CA SER A 283 -0.87 11.17 5.87
C SER A 283 -1.49 11.86 4.66
N LEU A 284 -1.19 11.42 3.44
CA LEU A 284 -1.75 11.96 2.20
C LEU A 284 -3.26 11.70 2.10
N HIS A 285 -3.69 10.45 2.28
CA HIS A 285 -5.11 10.09 2.21
C HIS A 285 -5.92 10.73 3.33
N LEU A 286 -5.33 10.86 4.53
CA LEU A 286 -5.97 11.58 5.63
C LEU A 286 -6.14 13.07 5.30
N ALA A 287 -5.12 13.72 4.71
CA ALA A 287 -5.20 15.09 4.25
C ALA A 287 -6.25 15.28 3.14
N GLN A 288 -6.28 14.37 2.17
CA GLN A 288 -7.28 14.36 1.10
C GLN A 288 -8.70 14.24 1.66
N THR A 289 -8.91 13.37 2.63
CA THR A 289 -10.20 13.20 3.32
C THR A 289 -10.61 14.47 4.07
N LEU A 290 -9.67 15.10 4.80
CA LEU A 290 -9.93 16.35 5.51
C LEU A 290 -10.28 17.50 4.58
N LEU A 291 -9.64 17.60 3.42
CA LEU A 291 -9.96 18.59 2.40
C LEU A 291 -11.37 18.38 1.82
N ALA A 292 -11.76 17.13 1.56
CA ALA A 292 -13.10 16.80 1.13
C ALA A 292 -14.18 17.13 2.20
N MET A 293 -13.80 17.10 3.48
CA MET A 293 -14.63 17.54 4.61
C MET A 293 -14.57 19.07 4.86
N HIS A 294 -13.94 19.83 3.98
CA HIS A 294 -13.71 21.29 4.13
C HIS A 294 -12.91 21.69 5.40
N ARG A 295 -12.05 20.80 5.89
CA ARG A 295 -11.18 21.02 7.05
C ARG A 295 -9.73 21.30 6.65
N SER A 296 -9.54 22.34 5.81
CA SER A 296 -8.23 22.66 5.19
C SER A 296 -7.12 22.92 6.21
N GLU A 297 -7.41 23.61 7.32
CA GLU A 297 -6.40 23.88 8.35
C GLU A 297 -5.82 22.62 9.01
N ALA A 298 -6.63 21.58 9.15
CA ALA A 298 -6.18 20.30 9.69
C ALA A 298 -5.37 19.46 8.65
N ALA A 299 -5.60 19.69 7.36
CA ALA A 299 -4.88 19.01 6.28
C ALA A 299 -3.46 19.54 6.07
N LYS A 300 -3.21 20.84 6.32
CA LYS A 300 -1.91 21.49 6.09
C LYS A 300 -0.72 20.78 6.73
N PRO A 301 -0.71 20.48 8.05
CA PRO A 301 0.41 19.81 8.68
C PRO A 301 0.68 18.41 8.12
N LEU A 302 -0.37 17.70 7.70
CA LEU A 302 -0.25 16.36 7.12
C LEU A 302 0.39 16.39 5.73
N LEU A 303 0.00 17.36 4.90
CA LEU A 303 0.61 17.57 3.58
C LEU A 303 2.07 18.00 3.69
N LYS A 304 2.39 18.84 4.69
CA LYS A 304 3.78 19.23 4.96
C LYS A 304 4.62 18.03 5.40
N GLU A 305 4.13 17.25 6.36
CA GLU A 305 4.78 16.02 6.82
C GLU A 305 5.01 15.04 5.65
N TYR A 306 3.99 14.88 4.80
CA TYR A 306 4.09 14.01 3.63
C TYR A 306 5.15 14.51 2.63
N LEU A 307 5.16 15.81 2.34
CA LEU A 307 6.12 16.40 1.41
C LEU A 307 7.57 16.29 1.92
N GLU A 308 7.80 16.40 3.24
CA GLU A 308 9.12 16.24 3.86
C GLU A 308 9.65 14.79 3.78
N ARG A 309 8.74 13.81 3.72
CA ARG A 309 9.07 12.37 3.63
C ARG A 309 9.02 11.82 2.20
N MET A 310 8.46 12.58 1.28
CA MET A 310 8.28 12.14 -0.11
C MET A 310 9.63 11.85 -0.77
N ASN A 311 9.73 10.67 -1.40
CA ASN A 311 10.93 10.35 -2.17
C ASN A 311 11.09 11.34 -3.34
N PRO A 312 12.26 11.93 -3.55
CA PRO A 312 12.53 12.75 -4.73
C PRO A 312 12.22 12.05 -6.07
N GLU A 313 12.38 10.73 -6.11
CA GLU A 313 12.10 9.88 -7.27
C GLU A 313 10.62 9.44 -7.39
N SER A 314 9.72 9.94 -6.51
CA SER A 314 8.28 9.66 -6.61
C SER A 314 7.73 9.97 -8.00
N ASN A 315 6.70 9.21 -8.40
CA ASN A 315 6.04 9.35 -9.68
C ASN A 315 5.48 10.79 -9.86
N ASP A 316 5.56 11.30 -11.09
CA ASP A 316 5.06 12.62 -11.46
C ASP A 316 3.56 12.80 -11.13
N GLU A 317 2.77 11.75 -11.23
CA GLU A 317 1.34 11.77 -10.89
C GLU A 317 1.11 12.04 -9.39
N GLU A 318 1.92 11.42 -8.55
CA GLU A 318 1.88 11.64 -7.09
C GLU A 318 2.28 13.08 -6.75
N LYS A 319 3.36 13.59 -7.37
CA LYS A 319 3.82 14.97 -7.20
C LYS A 319 2.75 15.98 -7.64
N LEU A 320 2.05 15.70 -8.74
CA LEU A 320 0.93 16.53 -9.24
C LEU A 320 -0.26 16.51 -8.28
N LEU A 321 -0.64 15.33 -7.78
CA LEU A 321 -1.72 15.17 -6.79
C LEU A 321 -1.40 15.96 -5.50
N VAL A 322 -0.19 15.84 -4.97
CA VAL A 322 0.23 16.57 -3.78
C VAL A 322 0.17 18.08 -4.00
N ALA A 323 0.60 18.57 -5.17
CA ALA A 323 0.53 19.98 -5.51
C ALA A 323 -0.92 20.49 -5.60
N GLU A 324 -1.83 19.70 -6.13
CA GLU A 324 -3.26 20.01 -6.21
C GLU A 324 -3.90 20.07 -4.81
N LEU A 325 -3.55 19.13 -3.93
CA LEU A 325 -4.01 19.12 -2.54
C LEU A 325 -3.44 20.30 -1.75
N LEU A 326 -2.18 20.69 -1.97
CA LEU A 326 -1.58 21.89 -1.36
C LEU A 326 -2.31 23.17 -1.79
N LEU A 327 -2.69 23.28 -3.06
CA LEU A 327 -3.50 24.41 -3.55
C LEU A 327 -4.89 24.41 -2.91
N SER A 328 -5.51 23.25 -2.76
CA SER A 328 -6.81 23.10 -2.10
C SER A 328 -6.74 23.40 -0.60
N ALA A 329 -5.57 23.23 0.01
CA ALA A 329 -5.28 23.57 1.40
C ALA A 329 -4.90 25.04 1.61
N ASP A 330 -4.90 25.87 0.55
CA ASP A 330 -4.44 27.26 0.58
C ASP A 330 -2.95 27.42 0.97
N GLU A 331 -2.11 26.50 0.42
CA GLU A 331 -0.63 26.50 0.57
C GLU A 331 0.09 26.67 -0.79
N PRO A 332 -0.15 27.80 -1.51
CA PRO A 332 0.34 27.97 -2.87
C PRO A 332 1.87 28.11 -2.96
N THR A 333 2.53 28.52 -1.88
CA THR A 333 3.99 28.66 -1.83
C THR A 333 4.68 27.30 -1.93
N MET A 334 4.19 26.31 -1.19
CA MET A 334 4.71 24.94 -1.23
C MET A 334 4.39 24.28 -2.57
N ALA A 335 3.16 24.45 -3.07
CA ALA A 335 2.77 23.96 -4.39
C ALA A 335 3.64 24.55 -5.51
N SER A 336 3.92 25.86 -5.51
CA SER A 336 4.74 26.50 -6.54
C SER A 336 6.20 26.01 -6.51
N SER A 337 6.77 25.73 -5.32
CA SER A 337 8.13 25.19 -5.21
C SER A 337 8.20 23.77 -5.80
N LEU A 338 7.29 22.88 -5.42
CA LEU A 338 7.19 21.51 -5.95
C LEU A 338 7.00 21.50 -7.47
N LEU A 339 6.05 22.28 -7.98
CA LEU A 339 5.72 22.33 -9.41
C LEU A 339 6.84 22.98 -10.24
N SER A 340 7.60 23.91 -9.68
CA SER A 340 8.72 24.53 -10.39
C SER A 340 9.86 23.55 -10.65
N THR A 341 10.14 22.63 -9.72
CA THR A 341 11.11 21.53 -9.90
C THR A 341 10.56 20.51 -10.88
N LEU A 342 9.35 20.02 -10.65
CA LEU A 342 8.68 19.04 -11.50
C LEU A 342 8.55 19.51 -12.97
N SER A 343 8.26 20.80 -13.19
CA SER A 343 8.16 21.35 -14.54
C SER A 343 9.47 21.33 -15.34
N LYS A 344 10.61 21.10 -14.71
CA LYS A 344 11.91 20.97 -15.38
C LYS A 344 12.25 19.50 -15.65
N GLU A 345 11.71 18.60 -14.86
CA GLU A 345 11.94 17.15 -14.93
C GLU A 345 11.07 16.50 -16.03
N ILE A 346 9.82 16.92 -16.16
CA ILE A 346 8.89 16.39 -17.17
C ILE A 346 9.29 16.84 -18.58
N ASN A 347 9.33 15.90 -19.52
CA ASN A 347 9.56 16.20 -20.93
C ASN A 347 8.45 17.04 -21.54
N ASP A 348 8.79 17.88 -22.53
CA ASP A 348 7.82 18.79 -23.18
C ASP A 348 6.73 18.04 -23.99
N ASP A 349 7.00 16.81 -24.43
CA ASP A 349 6.03 15.97 -25.17
C ASP A 349 5.08 15.19 -24.25
N ASP A 350 5.31 15.19 -22.95
CA ASP A 350 4.45 14.50 -21.96
C ASP A 350 3.17 15.33 -21.69
N PRO A 351 1.97 14.74 -21.81
CA PRO A 351 0.72 15.44 -21.49
C PRO A 351 0.67 15.96 -20.04
N LYS A 352 1.39 15.33 -19.10
CA LYS A 352 1.53 15.78 -17.71
C LYS A 352 2.19 17.15 -17.60
N LYS A 353 3.02 17.54 -18.58
CA LYS A 353 3.65 18.86 -18.62
C LYS A 353 2.64 19.98 -18.63
N VAL A 354 1.58 19.85 -19.41
CA VAL A 354 0.51 20.88 -19.51
C VAL A 354 -0.21 21.01 -18.17
N ILE A 355 -0.52 19.89 -17.52
CA ILE A 355 -1.16 19.87 -16.20
C ILE A 355 -0.26 20.54 -15.16
N CYS A 356 1.03 20.17 -15.13
CA CYS A 356 2.02 20.76 -14.24
C CYS A 356 2.13 22.28 -14.42
N LEU A 357 2.25 22.76 -15.65
CA LEU A 357 2.35 24.18 -15.95
C LEU A 357 1.05 24.94 -15.59
N ARG A 358 -0.11 24.33 -15.76
CA ARG A 358 -1.40 24.93 -15.33
C ARG A 358 -1.46 25.13 -13.82
N LEU A 359 -1.14 24.08 -13.05
CA LEU A 359 -1.10 24.14 -11.58
C LEU A 359 -0.04 25.13 -11.09
N LEU A 360 1.14 25.17 -11.74
CA LEU A 360 2.19 26.14 -11.45
C LEU A 360 1.73 27.58 -11.70
N ALA A 361 1.03 27.83 -12.79
CA ALA A 361 0.48 29.16 -13.05
C ALA A 361 -0.51 29.58 -11.95
N VAL A 362 -1.45 28.69 -11.57
CA VAL A 362 -2.42 28.95 -10.50
C VAL A 362 -1.71 29.23 -9.17
N SER A 363 -0.72 28.44 -8.80
CA SER A 363 0.03 28.62 -7.54
C SER A 363 0.79 29.95 -7.52
N LEU A 364 1.42 30.34 -8.64
CA LEU A 364 2.12 31.62 -8.74
C LEU A 364 1.16 32.81 -8.65
N PHE A 365 -0.02 32.73 -9.23
CA PHE A 365 -1.06 33.77 -9.09
C PHE A 365 -1.55 33.88 -7.65
N ALA A 366 -1.77 32.72 -6.97
CA ALA A 366 -2.15 32.70 -5.56
C ALA A 366 -1.06 33.27 -4.65
N CYS A 367 0.23 33.08 -5.01
CA CYS A 367 1.38 33.74 -4.32
C CYS A 367 1.53 35.23 -4.63
N GLY A 368 0.69 35.82 -5.51
CA GLY A 368 0.84 37.21 -5.94
C GLY A 368 1.93 37.47 -6.99
N LYS A 369 2.60 36.41 -7.49
CA LYS A 369 3.67 36.50 -8.51
C LYS A 369 3.08 36.59 -9.92
N LEU A 370 2.37 37.69 -10.21
CA LEU A 370 1.54 37.84 -11.40
C LEU A 370 2.31 37.74 -12.72
N ASP A 371 3.53 38.31 -12.77
CA ASP A 371 4.32 38.31 -14.01
C ASP A 371 4.90 36.94 -14.31
N GLU A 372 5.39 36.19 -13.25
CA GLU A 372 5.84 34.82 -13.40
C GLU A 372 4.68 33.90 -13.82
N GLY A 373 3.52 34.00 -13.15
CA GLY A 373 2.32 33.25 -13.49
C GLY A 373 1.85 33.51 -14.91
N ALA A 374 1.92 34.77 -15.36
CA ALA A 374 1.61 35.13 -16.76
C ALA A 374 2.61 34.55 -17.76
N ALA A 375 3.89 34.48 -17.41
CA ALA A 375 4.90 33.83 -18.26
C ALA A 375 4.63 32.33 -18.41
N VAL A 376 4.28 31.64 -17.31
CA VAL A 376 3.91 30.22 -17.32
C VAL A 376 2.62 29.99 -18.10
N SER A 377 1.59 30.83 -17.90
CA SER A 377 0.32 30.73 -18.66
C SER A 377 0.53 30.86 -20.16
N ARG A 378 1.47 31.73 -20.61
CA ARG A 378 1.84 31.81 -22.02
C ARG A 378 2.50 30.54 -22.53
N LYS A 379 3.30 29.84 -21.68
CA LYS A 379 3.86 28.53 -22.04
C LYS A 379 2.75 27.49 -22.20
N VAL A 380 1.77 27.45 -21.29
CA VAL A 380 0.61 26.56 -21.43
C VAL A 380 -0.09 26.78 -22.77
N LEU A 381 -0.35 28.05 -23.18
CA LEU A 381 -1.02 28.34 -24.43
C LEU A 381 -0.21 27.98 -25.69
N ARG A 382 1.06 27.63 -25.59
CA ARG A 382 1.83 27.04 -26.71
C ARG A 382 1.51 25.57 -26.92
N PHE A 383 1.21 24.84 -25.84
CA PHE A 383 0.84 23.43 -25.87
C PHE A 383 -0.66 23.26 -26.08
N ASP A 384 -1.47 24.06 -25.36
CA ASP A 384 -2.93 24.06 -25.44
C ASP A 384 -3.45 25.49 -25.71
N PRO A 385 -3.59 25.90 -26.98
CA PRO A 385 -4.08 27.24 -27.35
C PRO A 385 -5.51 27.56 -26.91
N GLN A 386 -6.31 26.55 -26.51
CA GLN A 386 -7.70 26.69 -26.08
C GLN A 386 -7.86 26.64 -24.55
N CYS A 387 -6.79 26.56 -23.77
CA CYS A 387 -6.84 26.53 -22.30
C CYS A 387 -7.46 27.82 -21.73
N VAL A 388 -8.77 27.78 -21.41
CA VAL A 388 -9.54 28.91 -20.88
C VAL A 388 -8.98 29.43 -19.57
N SER A 389 -8.55 28.54 -18.64
CA SER A 389 -7.97 28.94 -17.36
C SER A 389 -6.69 29.76 -17.52
N SER A 390 -5.81 29.39 -18.46
CA SER A 390 -4.59 30.17 -18.76
C SER A 390 -4.92 31.54 -19.40
N ILE A 391 -5.95 31.59 -20.23
CA ILE A 391 -6.44 32.86 -20.82
C ILE A 391 -7.02 33.78 -19.73
N HIS A 392 -7.78 33.21 -18.78
CA HIS A 392 -8.30 33.94 -17.63
C HIS A 392 -7.17 34.52 -16.78
N ASN A 393 -6.16 33.70 -16.47
CA ASN A 393 -4.96 34.12 -15.72
C ASN A 393 -4.24 35.32 -16.43
N LEU A 394 -4.07 35.27 -17.73
CA LEU A 394 -3.46 36.36 -18.51
C LEU A 394 -4.33 37.62 -18.55
N ALA A 395 -5.64 37.46 -18.54
CA ALA A 395 -6.56 38.58 -18.42
C ALA A 395 -6.45 39.26 -17.06
N LEU A 396 -6.40 38.48 -15.96
CA LEU A 396 -6.17 38.97 -14.60
C LEU A 396 -4.83 39.69 -14.46
N ALA A 397 -3.73 39.07 -14.89
CA ALA A 397 -2.43 39.73 -14.88
C ALA A 397 -2.37 41.02 -15.66
N SER A 398 -3.03 41.05 -16.83
CA SER A 398 -3.12 42.28 -17.64
C SER A 398 -3.95 43.37 -16.95
N LEU A 399 -5.01 42.98 -16.22
CA LEU A 399 -5.83 43.92 -15.46
C LEU A 399 -5.07 44.47 -14.27
N SER A 400 -4.40 43.65 -13.50
CA SER A 400 -3.57 44.06 -12.34
C SER A 400 -2.44 45.00 -12.75
N ASN A 401 -1.84 44.78 -13.92
CA ASN A 401 -0.84 45.67 -14.52
C ASN A 401 -1.43 46.88 -15.24
N HIS A 402 -2.73 47.21 -15.04
CA HIS A 402 -3.46 48.30 -15.66
C HIS A 402 -3.46 48.29 -17.21
N ARG A 403 -3.19 47.14 -17.83
CA ARG A 403 -3.19 46.94 -19.29
C ARG A 403 -4.60 46.57 -19.81
N TYR A 404 -5.57 47.45 -19.65
CA TYR A 404 -6.99 47.19 -19.90
C TYR A 404 -7.30 46.68 -21.32
N LYS A 405 -6.59 47.22 -22.36
CA LYS A 405 -6.79 46.75 -23.75
C LYS A 405 -6.39 45.28 -23.91
N SER A 406 -5.25 44.90 -23.36
CA SER A 406 -4.77 43.52 -23.38
C SER A 406 -5.69 42.60 -22.60
N ALA A 407 -6.13 43.01 -21.39
CA ALA A 407 -7.09 42.27 -20.59
C ALA A 407 -8.38 41.99 -21.37
N LEU A 408 -8.93 42.99 -22.02
CA LEU A 408 -10.15 42.84 -22.84
C LEU A 408 -9.94 41.90 -24.04
N GLY A 409 -8.74 41.95 -24.66
CA GLY A 409 -8.36 41.02 -25.73
C GLY A 409 -8.36 39.57 -25.27
N TRP A 410 -7.76 39.30 -24.09
CA TRP A 410 -7.77 37.96 -23.50
C TRP A 410 -9.18 37.49 -23.13
N VAL A 411 -9.99 38.35 -22.51
CA VAL A 411 -11.38 38.03 -22.16
C VAL A 411 -12.21 37.69 -23.41
N ARG A 412 -12.06 38.46 -24.49
CA ARG A 412 -12.74 38.15 -25.76
C ARG A 412 -12.33 36.83 -26.34
N ARG A 413 -11.03 36.53 -26.31
CA ARG A 413 -10.49 35.22 -26.77
C ARG A 413 -11.05 34.07 -25.96
N GLY A 414 -11.09 34.18 -24.63
CA GLY A 414 -11.61 33.13 -23.75
C GLY A 414 -13.13 32.92 -23.98
N LEU A 415 -13.92 33.99 -24.04
CA LEU A 415 -15.36 33.90 -24.32
C LEU A 415 -15.69 33.44 -25.75
N ALA A 416 -14.76 33.49 -26.68
CA ALA A 416 -14.91 32.90 -28.01
C ALA A 416 -14.73 31.36 -27.98
N ILE A 417 -13.98 30.83 -26.99
CA ILE A 417 -13.79 29.39 -26.75
C ILE A 417 -14.92 28.85 -25.88
N ASP A 418 -15.16 29.49 -24.74
CA ASP A 418 -16.28 29.18 -23.84
C ASP A 418 -17.09 30.45 -23.54
N HIS A 419 -18.22 30.55 -24.21
CA HIS A 419 -19.12 31.71 -24.07
C HIS A 419 -19.92 31.70 -22.75
N LEU A 420 -19.94 30.58 -22.03
CA LEU A 420 -20.65 30.40 -20.75
C LEU A 420 -19.74 30.56 -19.52
N ASP A 421 -18.43 30.70 -19.69
CA ASP A 421 -17.50 30.86 -18.56
C ASP A 421 -17.86 32.09 -17.71
N ASP A 422 -18.32 31.85 -16.50
CA ASP A 422 -18.82 32.86 -15.58
C ASP A 422 -17.71 33.79 -15.09
N ASP A 423 -16.49 33.30 -14.90
CA ASP A 423 -15.38 34.10 -14.39
C ASP A 423 -14.92 35.13 -15.45
N LEU A 424 -14.84 34.71 -16.70
CA LEU A 424 -14.55 35.62 -17.80
C LEU A 424 -15.67 36.63 -18.03
N ARG A 425 -16.94 36.24 -17.82
CA ARG A 425 -18.09 37.18 -17.88
C ARG A 425 -18.02 38.21 -16.76
N ARG A 426 -17.74 37.77 -15.52
CA ARG A 426 -17.54 38.68 -14.38
C ARG A 426 -16.37 39.62 -14.62
N LEU A 427 -15.26 39.10 -15.17
CA LEU A 427 -14.10 39.92 -15.49
C LEU A 427 -14.39 40.92 -16.60
N ARG A 428 -15.20 40.58 -17.62
CA ARG A 428 -15.69 41.50 -18.65
C ARG A 428 -16.50 42.66 -18.05
N SER A 429 -17.40 42.36 -17.13
CA SER A 429 -18.19 43.35 -16.43
C SER A 429 -17.33 44.30 -15.59
N LYS A 430 -16.35 43.75 -14.83
CA LYS A 430 -15.38 44.56 -14.07
C LYS A 430 -14.57 45.50 -14.99
N LEU A 431 -14.10 44.99 -16.12
CA LEU A 431 -13.37 45.80 -17.11
C LEU A 431 -14.23 46.93 -17.68
N PHE A 432 -15.49 46.67 -18.00
CA PHE A 432 -16.45 47.67 -18.51
C PHE A 432 -16.66 48.81 -17.49
N TRP A 433 -16.96 48.47 -16.23
CA TRP A 433 -17.13 49.46 -15.17
C TRP A 433 -15.86 50.26 -14.89
N SER A 434 -14.69 49.60 -14.88
CA SER A 434 -13.40 50.28 -14.69
C SER A 434 -13.09 51.29 -15.79
N GLN A 435 -13.50 51.04 -17.05
CA GLN A 435 -13.36 51.96 -18.15
C GLN A 435 -14.29 53.18 -17.99
N ILE A 436 -15.56 52.97 -17.60
CA ILE A 436 -16.53 54.03 -17.33
C ILE A 436 -16.02 54.94 -16.21
N ILE A 437 -15.59 54.40 -15.10
CA ILE A 437 -15.07 55.17 -13.96
C ILE A 437 -13.88 56.03 -14.41
N ARG A 438 -12.98 55.48 -15.21
CA ARG A 438 -11.81 56.18 -15.73
C ARG A 438 -12.16 57.34 -16.68
N VAL A 439 -13.19 57.16 -17.51
CA VAL A 439 -13.72 58.22 -18.40
C VAL A 439 -14.32 59.33 -17.54
N LEU A 440 -15.15 58.98 -16.57
CA LEU A 440 -15.77 59.96 -15.65
C LEU A 440 -14.71 60.74 -14.87
N GLN A 441 -13.69 60.08 -14.32
CA GLN A 441 -12.57 60.72 -13.62
C GLN A 441 -11.78 61.70 -14.53
N LYS A 442 -11.59 61.36 -15.81
CA LYS A 442 -10.94 62.23 -16.76
C LYS A 442 -11.80 63.47 -17.09
N LEU A 443 -13.13 63.27 -17.18
CA LEU A 443 -14.06 64.37 -17.42
C LEU A 443 -14.09 65.35 -16.23
N ILE A 444 -14.14 64.84 -15.01
CA ILE A 444 -14.11 65.64 -13.78
C ILE A 444 -12.77 66.41 -13.62
N ARG A 445 -11.63 65.79 -14.02
CA ARG A 445 -10.31 66.50 -14.01
C ARG A 445 -10.15 67.52 -15.09
N ARG A 446 -10.98 67.53 -16.18
CA ARG A 446 -10.95 68.49 -17.22
C ARG A 446 -11.94 69.67 -16.97
N SER A 447 -12.87 69.45 -16.02
CA SER A 447 -13.84 70.49 -15.61
C SER A 447 -13.39 71.29 -14.36
N LYS A 448 -12.24 70.95 -13.80
CA LYS A 448 -11.47 71.74 -12.82
C LYS A 448 -10.28 72.40 -13.53
#